data_7a75f526343c69de810f62dde47194e9
#
_entry.id   7a75f526343c69de810f62dde47194e9
#
_cell.length_a   1.000
_cell.length_b   1.000
_cell.length_c   1.000
_cell.angle_alpha   90.00
_cell.angle_beta   90.00
_cell.angle_gamma   90.00
#
_symmetry.space_group_name_H-M   'P 1'
#
loop_
_entity.id
_entity.type
_entity.pdbx_description
1 polymer ?
#
loop_
_entity_poly.entity_id
_entity_poly.type
_entity_poly.pdbx_seq_one_letter_code
_entity_poly.pdbx_strand_id
1 'polypeptide(L)'
;MKEQWLEKVIERNRLGNCQIEIINSVIKKQWECDLLIEDEVHLFASPSFSTIFNVVKYKLILCLTGTLERLDGKEELIKKYAPVCDKITMDEAVKNGWVSPFTEYVVMIKTDLTEYNELNKRFNAYFSYFGWDFQTAMKSVQDVFFRKKWCKENNLNFKEATAMTYDWMRCLRLRKQFVQSHPKKIEIARKIINARKDKKILTFSATIADAEKIGTGLVLHSKQSKKLNEKILEEFKQMKSGVINSSKALITGCDIEGLDTEIILSINSSKITKTQSVGRAIRFSPGKKAEIFTLIIAGTQEFGWWRNSKTSSNYVIIDEEQLDDILAGNEIQSRKIDDNSNINFRF
;
A
#
# COMPACT_ATOMS: atom_id res chain seq x y z
N MET A 1 -6.95 -3.41 -16.94
CA MET A 1 -5.85 -2.54 -17.44
C MET A 1 -5.80 -2.48 -18.97
N LYS A 2 -5.61 -3.60 -19.70
CA LYS A 2 -5.59 -3.60 -21.19
C LYS A 2 -6.85 -2.97 -21.79
N GLU A 3 -8.03 -3.37 -21.35
CA GLU A 3 -9.33 -2.82 -21.80
C GLU A 3 -9.47 -1.32 -21.47
N GLN A 4 -9.02 -0.87 -20.31
CA GLN A 4 -9.06 0.54 -19.95
C GLN A 4 -8.18 1.42 -20.86
N TRP A 5 -6.99 0.93 -21.24
CA TRP A 5 -6.13 1.62 -22.18
C TRP A 5 -6.75 1.65 -23.58
N LEU A 6 -7.40 0.55 -24.02
CA LEU A 6 -8.12 0.51 -25.29
C LEU A 6 -9.22 1.57 -25.32
N GLU A 7 -10.16 1.50 -24.39
CA GLU A 7 -11.34 2.38 -24.37
C GLU A 7 -11.00 3.84 -24.08
N LYS A 8 -10.23 4.09 -22.98
CA LYS A 8 -10.04 5.45 -22.46
C LYS A 8 -8.93 6.21 -23.15
N VAL A 9 -7.97 5.55 -23.77
CA VAL A 9 -6.83 6.18 -24.39
C VAL A 9 -6.85 6.02 -25.91
N ILE A 10 -6.86 4.79 -26.41
CA ILE A 10 -6.71 4.54 -27.85
C ILE A 10 -7.97 4.90 -28.63
N GLU A 11 -9.11 4.34 -28.27
CA GLU A 11 -10.37 4.58 -28.97
C GLU A 11 -10.84 6.03 -28.81
N ARG A 12 -10.81 6.53 -27.57
CA ARG A 12 -11.23 7.90 -27.27
C ARG A 12 -10.41 8.96 -28.04
N ASN A 13 -9.11 8.74 -28.20
CA ASN A 13 -8.22 9.66 -28.89
C ASN A 13 -7.99 9.27 -30.36
N ARG A 14 -8.66 8.24 -30.88
CA ARG A 14 -8.55 7.74 -32.25
C ARG A 14 -7.09 7.48 -32.67
N LEU A 15 -6.31 6.89 -31.74
CA LEU A 15 -4.92 6.56 -31.99
C LEU A 15 -4.83 5.32 -32.87
N GLY A 16 -4.24 5.46 -34.06
CA GLY A 16 -3.89 4.34 -34.91
C GLY A 16 -2.53 3.76 -34.57
N ASN A 17 -2.23 2.57 -35.10
CA ASN A 17 -0.91 1.91 -34.97
C ASN A 17 -0.44 1.69 -33.52
N CYS A 18 -1.38 1.50 -32.59
CA CYS A 18 -1.09 1.20 -31.19
C CYS A 18 -1.34 -0.27 -30.89
N GLN A 19 -0.39 -0.91 -30.22
CA GLN A 19 -0.55 -2.27 -29.73
C GLN A 19 -0.39 -2.28 -28.21
N ILE A 20 -1.30 -2.97 -27.51
CA ILE A 20 -1.26 -3.13 -26.05
C ILE A 20 -0.95 -4.58 -25.74
N GLU A 21 0.12 -4.78 -24.97
CA GLU A 21 0.57 -6.11 -24.55
C GLU A 21 0.81 -6.18 -23.05
N ILE A 22 0.77 -7.41 -22.53
CA ILE A 22 1.09 -7.69 -21.13
C ILE A 22 2.58 -8.01 -21.03
N ILE A 23 3.28 -7.46 -20.05
CA ILE A 23 4.72 -7.64 -19.85
C ILE A 23 5.18 -9.10 -19.97
N ASN A 24 4.43 -10.05 -19.39
CA ASN A 24 4.74 -11.47 -19.46
C ASN A 24 4.75 -12.06 -20.90
N SER A 25 4.05 -11.41 -21.83
CA SER A 25 4.04 -11.78 -23.26
C SER A 25 5.15 -11.08 -24.00
N VAL A 26 5.41 -9.81 -23.68
CA VAL A 26 6.41 -8.98 -24.36
C VAL A 26 7.81 -9.53 -24.16
N ILE A 27 8.19 -9.88 -22.93
CA ILE A 27 9.53 -10.37 -22.62
C ILE A 27 9.89 -11.73 -23.26
N LYS A 28 8.92 -12.42 -23.89
CA LYS A 28 9.11 -13.71 -24.54
C LYS A 28 9.44 -13.61 -26.04
N LYS A 29 9.33 -12.41 -26.62
CA LYS A 29 9.48 -12.17 -28.06
C LYS A 29 10.29 -10.90 -28.28
N GLN A 30 10.89 -10.78 -29.44
CA GLN A 30 11.48 -9.51 -29.88
C GLN A 30 10.38 -8.61 -30.43
N TRP A 31 10.42 -7.36 -30.06
CA TRP A 31 9.49 -6.33 -30.51
C TRP A 31 10.24 -5.12 -31.02
N GLU A 32 9.62 -4.39 -31.93
CA GLU A 32 10.14 -3.13 -32.42
C GLU A 32 9.02 -2.09 -32.50
N CYS A 33 9.27 -0.88 -32.01
CA CYS A 33 8.32 0.22 -32.00
C CYS A 33 9.04 1.57 -32.02
N ASP A 34 8.35 2.61 -32.43
CA ASP A 34 8.88 3.97 -32.33
C ASP A 34 8.82 4.50 -30.91
N LEU A 35 7.71 4.26 -30.20
CA LEU A 35 7.50 4.67 -28.82
C LEU A 35 7.06 3.47 -27.97
N LEU A 36 7.82 3.18 -26.95
CA LEU A 36 7.45 2.23 -25.89
C LEU A 36 6.84 3.01 -24.72
N ILE A 37 5.59 2.67 -24.36
CA ILE A 37 4.95 3.23 -23.17
C ILE A 37 4.82 2.13 -22.12
N GLU A 38 5.39 2.35 -20.94
CA GLU A 38 5.35 1.42 -19.81
C GLU A 38 4.51 2.00 -18.68
N ASP A 39 3.36 1.36 -18.41
CA ASP A 39 2.50 1.71 -17.28
C ASP A 39 2.89 0.89 -16.05
N GLU A 40 2.82 1.52 -14.86
CA GLU A 40 3.27 0.95 -13.58
C GLU A 40 4.74 0.48 -13.62
N VAL A 41 5.61 1.30 -14.21
CA VAL A 41 7.03 0.96 -14.44
C VAL A 41 7.80 0.56 -13.18
N HIS A 42 7.34 0.95 -11.99
CA HIS A 42 7.94 0.52 -10.72
C HIS A 42 8.00 -1.01 -10.57
N LEU A 43 7.15 -1.78 -11.28
CA LEU A 43 7.17 -3.24 -11.31
C LEU A 43 8.35 -3.77 -12.13
N PHE A 44 8.87 -2.97 -13.07
CA PHE A 44 9.90 -3.39 -14.03
C PHE A 44 11.32 -3.36 -13.45
N ALA A 45 11.46 -2.89 -12.23
CA ALA A 45 12.72 -3.06 -11.47
C ALA A 45 12.99 -4.51 -11.01
N SER A 46 12.07 -5.46 -11.24
CA SER A 46 12.31 -6.88 -10.98
C SER A 46 13.22 -7.49 -12.03
N PRO A 47 14.06 -8.51 -11.69
CA PRO A 47 15.01 -9.12 -12.64
C PRO A 47 14.34 -9.65 -13.91
N SER A 48 13.15 -10.24 -13.81
CA SER A 48 12.40 -10.79 -14.94
C SER A 48 11.82 -9.69 -15.84
N PHE A 49 11.24 -8.64 -15.28
CA PHE A 49 10.57 -7.60 -16.05
C PHE A 49 11.53 -6.55 -16.60
N SER A 50 12.67 -6.32 -15.95
CA SER A 50 13.70 -5.41 -16.45
C SER A 50 14.31 -5.86 -17.80
N THR A 51 14.13 -7.12 -18.19
CA THR A 51 14.54 -7.61 -19.51
C THR A 51 13.85 -6.89 -20.66
N ILE A 52 12.68 -6.26 -20.44
CA ILE A 52 11.94 -5.51 -21.47
C ILE A 52 12.80 -4.42 -22.12
N PHE A 53 13.63 -3.73 -21.34
CA PHE A 53 14.52 -2.69 -21.83
C PHE A 53 15.57 -3.18 -22.84
N ASN A 54 15.82 -4.51 -22.91
CA ASN A 54 16.76 -5.14 -23.83
C ASN A 54 16.05 -5.94 -24.94
N VAL A 55 14.81 -6.40 -24.70
CA VAL A 55 14.07 -7.26 -25.64
C VAL A 55 13.29 -6.43 -26.66
N VAL A 56 12.82 -5.24 -26.25
CA VAL A 56 12.10 -4.34 -27.15
C VAL A 56 13.08 -3.32 -27.74
N LYS A 57 13.10 -3.22 -29.08
CA LYS A 57 13.78 -2.12 -29.78
C LYS A 57 12.84 -0.95 -29.89
N TYR A 58 13.19 0.18 -29.30
CA TYR A 58 12.40 1.41 -29.33
C TYR A 58 13.28 2.63 -29.64
N LYS A 59 12.68 3.65 -30.25
CA LYS A 59 13.34 4.95 -30.46
C LYS A 59 13.17 5.87 -29.26
N LEU A 60 11.97 5.85 -28.66
CA LEU A 60 11.58 6.65 -27.50
C LEU A 60 10.95 5.74 -26.46
N ILE A 61 11.10 6.12 -25.19
CA ILE A 61 10.44 5.43 -24.06
C ILE A 61 9.73 6.46 -23.18
N LEU A 62 8.52 6.13 -22.75
CA LEU A 62 7.74 6.86 -21.75
C LEU A 62 7.33 5.89 -20.63
N CYS A 63 7.83 6.14 -19.44
CA CYS A 63 7.54 5.34 -18.26
C CYS A 63 6.60 6.10 -17.33
N LEU A 64 5.49 5.46 -16.96
CA LEU A 64 4.46 6.03 -16.08
C LEU A 64 4.39 5.25 -14.78
N THR A 65 4.26 5.95 -13.66
CA THR A 65 4.01 5.33 -12.35
C THR A 65 3.50 6.36 -11.35
N GLY A 66 2.59 5.96 -10.47
CA GLY A 66 2.16 6.80 -9.36
C GLY A 66 3.23 7.02 -8.30
N THR A 67 4.23 6.13 -8.19
CA THR A 67 5.35 6.25 -7.27
C THR A 67 6.53 5.44 -7.78
N LEU A 68 7.66 6.09 -8.00
CA LEU A 68 8.89 5.42 -8.45
C LEU A 68 9.74 4.92 -7.28
N GLU A 69 9.69 5.63 -6.13
CA GLU A 69 10.50 5.32 -4.96
C GLU A 69 10.22 3.93 -4.39
N ARG A 70 11.26 3.13 -4.25
CA ARG A 70 11.22 1.75 -3.76
C ARG A 70 12.05 1.61 -2.49
N LEU A 71 11.63 0.73 -1.59
CA LEU A 71 12.39 0.43 -0.38
C LEU A 71 13.70 -0.33 -0.62
N ASP A 72 13.82 -0.98 -1.80
CA ASP A 72 15.00 -1.76 -2.18
C ASP A 72 15.99 -1.00 -3.09
N GLY A 73 15.72 0.28 -3.37
CA GLY A 73 16.58 1.15 -4.18
C GLY A 73 16.71 0.77 -5.66
N LYS A 74 15.90 -0.20 -6.13
CA LYS A 74 15.99 -0.70 -7.52
C LYS A 74 15.38 0.23 -8.56
N GLU A 75 14.78 1.34 -8.16
CA GLU A 75 14.36 2.41 -9.07
C GLU A 75 15.50 2.99 -9.89
N GLU A 76 16.74 2.90 -9.39
CA GLU A 76 17.91 3.35 -10.12
C GLU A 76 18.10 2.60 -11.45
N LEU A 77 17.68 1.33 -11.52
CA LEU A 77 17.67 0.59 -12.77
C LEU A 77 16.73 1.24 -13.80
N ILE A 78 15.53 1.64 -13.37
CA ILE A 78 14.54 2.28 -14.24
C ILE A 78 15.05 3.66 -14.70
N LYS A 79 15.58 4.46 -13.78
CA LYS A 79 16.12 5.80 -14.07
C LYS A 79 17.27 5.79 -15.08
N LYS A 80 18.00 4.68 -15.17
CA LYS A 80 19.06 4.47 -16.16
C LYS A 80 18.50 4.48 -17.60
N TYR A 81 17.32 3.90 -17.82
CA TYR A 81 16.67 3.82 -19.14
C TYR A 81 15.71 4.99 -19.39
N ALA A 82 15.02 5.43 -18.37
CA ALA A 82 14.05 6.52 -18.42
C ALA A 82 14.26 7.47 -17.23
N PRO A 83 15.10 8.51 -17.38
CA PRO A 83 15.25 9.57 -16.39
C PRO A 83 13.92 10.24 -16.09
N VAL A 84 13.70 10.66 -14.83
CA VAL A 84 12.47 11.36 -14.44
C VAL A 84 12.43 12.71 -15.15
N CYS A 85 11.46 12.90 -16.03
CA CYS A 85 11.27 14.15 -16.81
C CYS A 85 10.20 15.05 -16.20
N ASP A 86 9.23 14.47 -15.47
CA ASP A 86 8.17 15.22 -14.81
C ASP A 86 7.67 14.52 -13.56
N LYS A 87 7.16 15.28 -12.59
CA LYS A 87 6.60 14.77 -11.35
C LYS A 87 5.47 15.67 -10.87
N ILE A 88 4.31 15.09 -10.67
CA ILE A 88 3.14 15.74 -10.09
C ILE A 88 2.93 15.20 -8.68
N THR A 89 2.85 16.08 -7.69
CA THR A 89 2.53 15.71 -6.32
C THR A 89 1.02 15.56 -6.13
N MET A 90 0.61 14.81 -5.13
CA MET A 90 -0.81 14.68 -4.79
C MET A 90 -1.45 16.02 -4.42
N ASP A 91 -0.74 16.85 -3.66
CA ASP A 91 -1.20 18.17 -3.24
C ASP A 91 -1.36 19.12 -4.45
N GLU A 92 -0.47 19.03 -5.41
CA GLU A 92 -0.57 19.76 -6.68
C GLU A 92 -1.76 19.27 -7.53
N ALA A 93 -1.97 17.98 -7.62
CA ALA A 93 -3.10 17.41 -8.34
C ALA A 93 -4.45 17.83 -7.72
N VAL A 94 -4.55 17.91 -6.39
CA VAL A 94 -5.72 18.44 -5.68
C VAL A 94 -5.89 19.95 -5.98
N LYS A 95 -4.81 20.74 -5.88
CA LYS A 95 -4.84 22.19 -6.11
C LYS A 95 -5.31 22.54 -7.52
N ASN A 96 -4.89 21.75 -8.51
CA ASN A 96 -5.26 21.94 -9.91
C ASN A 96 -6.62 21.32 -10.30
N GLY A 97 -7.29 20.65 -9.34
CA GLY A 97 -8.59 20.01 -9.61
C GLY A 97 -8.53 18.77 -10.50
N TRP A 98 -7.36 18.15 -10.65
CA TRP A 98 -7.18 16.92 -11.45
C TRP A 98 -7.66 15.68 -10.71
N VAL A 99 -7.73 15.76 -9.38
CA VAL A 99 -8.34 14.76 -8.50
C VAL A 99 -9.33 15.44 -7.56
N SER A 100 -10.25 14.67 -7.00
CA SER A 100 -11.19 15.18 -6.02
C SER A 100 -10.46 15.59 -4.73
N PRO A 101 -10.87 16.70 -4.08
CA PRO A 101 -10.39 17.05 -2.76
C PRO A 101 -10.68 15.92 -1.78
N PHE A 102 -9.79 15.73 -0.81
CA PHE A 102 -9.93 14.69 0.21
C PHE A 102 -9.37 15.13 1.56
N THR A 103 -9.77 14.42 2.60
CA THR A 103 -9.15 14.52 3.92
C THR A 103 -8.78 13.11 4.39
N GLU A 104 -7.51 12.90 4.77
CA GLU A 104 -7.08 11.68 5.44
C GLU A 104 -7.17 11.86 6.95
N TYR A 105 -8.01 11.09 7.60
CA TYR A 105 -8.12 11.00 9.06
C TYR A 105 -7.24 9.83 9.54
N VAL A 106 -6.17 10.15 10.24
CA VAL A 106 -5.25 9.16 10.82
C VAL A 106 -5.73 8.86 12.23
N VAL A 107 -6.46 7.77 12.38
CA VAL A 107 -7.12 7.40 13.64
C VAL A 107 -6.14 6.65 14.55
N MET A 108 -5.73 7.29 15.65
CA MET A 108 -4.82 6.73 16.65
C MET A 108 -5.60 5.91 17.67
N ILE A 109 -5.55 4.58 17.53
CA ILE A 109 -6.31 3.63 18.35
C ILE A 109 -5.49 3.27 19.58
N LYS A 110 -6.02 3.53 20.78
CA LYS A 110 -5.40 3.14 22.05
C LYS A 110 -5.83 1.72 22.43
N THR A 111 -4.87 0.89 22.83
CA THR A 111 -5.09 -0.49 23.28
C THR A 111 -4.02 -0.94 24.26
N ASP A 112 -4.21 -2.10 24.89
CA ASP A 112 -3.13 -2.74 25.64
C ASP A 112 -2.01 -3.18 24.71
N LEU A 113 -0.79 -2.71 25.01
CA LEU A 113 0.43 -2.99 24.25
C LEU A 113 1.36 -3.99 24.93
N THR A 114 0.95 -4.64 26.00
CA THR A 114 1.82 -5.55 26.80
C THR A 114 2.44 -6.61 25.90
N GLU A 115 1.64 -7.34 25.14
CA GLU A 115 2.11 -8.36 24.19
C GLU A 115 3.03 -7.76 23.11
N TYR A 116 2.63 -6.64 22.52
CA TYR A 116 3.44 -5.97 21.50
C TYR A 116 4.79 -5.51 22.04
N ASN A 117 4.82 -4.95 23.24
CA ASN A 117 6.05 -4.47 23.86
C ASN A 117 7.03 -5.62 24.19
N GLU A 118 6.54 -6.76 24.64
CA GLU A 118 7.35 -7.96 24.84
C GLU A 118 7.95 -8.47 23.52
N LEU A 119 7.12 -8.57 22.48
CA LEU A 119 7.59 -8.93 21.13
C LEU A 119 8.60 -7.94 20.58
N ASN A 120 8.39 -6.63 20.82
CA ASN A 120 9.29 -5.56 20.39
C ASN A 120 10.63 -5.63 21.12
N LYS A 121 10.63 -5.86 22.44
CA LYS A 121 11.84 -6.06 23.24
C LYS A 121 12.66 -7.24 22.73
N ARG A 122 12.02 -8.38 22.49
CA ARG A 122 12.68 -9.57 21.92
C ARG A 122 13.21 -9.33 20.51
N PHE A 123 12.40 -8.72 19.66
CA PHE A 123 12.83 -8.35 18.31
C PHE A 123 14.09 -7.49 18.33
N ASN A 124 14.13 -6.45 19.15
CA ASN A 124 15.26 -5.54 19.24
C ASN A 124 16.50 -6.26 19.79
N ALA A 125 16.35 -7.11 20.78
CA ALA A 125 17.44 -7.91 21.33
C ALA A 125 18.08 -8.82 20.27
N TYR A 126 17.28 -9.49 19.46
CA TYR A 126 17.81 -10.30 18.35
C TYR A 126 18.34 -9.45 17.19
N PHE A 127 17.71 -8.32 16.90
CA PHE A 127 18.11 -7.45 15.80
C PHE A 127 19.49 -6.80 16.04
N SER A 128 19.84 -6.54 17.30
CA SER A 128 21.17 -6.03 17.65
C SER A 128 22.32 -6.97 17.24
N TYR A 129 22.09 -8.30 17.21
CA TYR A 129 23.06 -9.28 16.73
C TYR A 129 23.40 -9.09 15.25
N PHE A 130 22.49 -8.54 14.46
CA PHE A 130 22.71 -8.25 13.05
C PHE A 130 23.21 -6.82 12.81
N GLY A 131 23.73 -6.15 13.86
CA GLY A 131 24.20 -4.77 13.77
C GLY A 131 23.11 -3.78 13.39
N TRP A 132 21.83 -4.09 13.69
CA TRP A 132 20.65 -3.32 13.29
C TRP A 132 20.49 -3.20 11.76
N ASP A 133 21.13 -4.11 10.99
CA ASP A 133 20.98 -4.16 9.55
C ASP A 133 19.93 -5.20 9.11
N PHE A 134 18.84 -4.68 8.55
CA PHE A 134 17.71 -5.49 8.09
C PHE A 134 18.08 -6.43 6.94
N GLN A 135 18.98 -6.00 6.06
CA GLN A 135 19.41 -6.82 4.93
C GLN A 135 20.23 -8.03 5.39
N THR A 136 21.16 -7.82 6.31
CA THR A 136 21.96 -8.89 6.95
C THR A 136 21.06 -9.87 7.68
N ALA A 137 20.09 -9.37 8.48
CA ALA A 137 19.14 -10.21 9.18
C ALA A 137 18.29 -11.06 8.21
N MET A 138 17.71 -10.45 7.18
CA MET A 138 16.91 -11.17 6.17
C MET A 138 17.74 -12.18 5.36
N LYS A 139 18.96 -11.82 4.98
CA LYS A 139 19.87 -12.72 4.27
C LYS A 139 20.25 -13.90 5.15
N SER A 140 20.47 -13.68 6.44
CA SER A 140 20.72 -14.75 7.42
C SER A 140 19.55 -15.74 7.54
N VAL A 141 18.30 -15.27 7.35
CA VAL A 141 17.11 -16.14 7.32
C VAL A 141 17.08 -16.99 6.05
N GLN A 142 17.34 -16.37 4.91
CA GLN A 142 17.14 -16.96 3.59
C GLN A 142 18.28 -17.84 3.13
N ASP A 143 19.51 -17.52 3.53
CA ASP A 143 20.73 -18.15 3.04
C ASP A 143 21.54 -18.77 4.18
N VAL A 144 21.58 -20.10 4.23
CA VAL A 144 22.33 -20.88 5.24
C VAL A 144 23.84 -20.70 5.07
N PHE A 145 24.33 -20.57 3.84
CA PHE A 145 25.77 -20.38 3.58
C PHE A 145 26.21 -18.99 4.03
N PHE A 146 25.41 -17.96 3.75
CA PHE A 146 25.65 -16.62 4.26
C PHE A 146 25.68 -16.63 5.80
N ARG A 147 24.68 -17.26 6.45
CA ARG A 147 24.62 -17.37 7.91
C ARG A 147 25.85 -18.06 8.50
N LYS A 148 26.31 -19.18 7.89
CA LYS A 148 27.54 -19.86 8.34
C LYS A 148 28.77 -18.96 8.24
N LYS A 149 28.93 -18.26 7.12
CA LYS A 149 30.04 -17.31 6.92
C LYS A 149 29.97 -16.17 7.94
N TRP A 150 28.81 -15.56 8.08
CA TRP A 150 28.59 -14.47 9.04
C TRP A 150 28.87 -14.88 10.50
N CYS A 151 28.45 -16.08 10.91
CA CYS A 151 28.75 -16.62 12.25
C CYS A 151 30.26 -16.77 12.45
N LYS A 152 31.00 -17.28 11.44
CA LYS A 152 32.46 -17.43 11.52
C LYS A 152 33.17 -16.07 11.64
N GLU A 153 32.72 -15.08 10.88
CA GLU A 153 33.31 -13.72 10.89
C GLU A 153 33.07 -12.98 12.20
N ASN A 154 31.97 -13.28 12.89
CA ASN A 154 31.56 -12.64 14.14
C ASN A 154 31.79 -13.51 15.38
N ASN A 155 32.50 -14.63 15.28
CA ASN A 155 32.76 -15.58 16.38
C ASN A 155 31.49 -16.07 17.10
N LEU A 156 30.41 -16.33 16.36
CA LEU A 156 29.13 -16.77 16.90
C LEU A 156 28.95 -18.28 16.75
N ASN A 157 28.32 -18.91 17.74
CA ASN A 157 27.89 -20.29 17.64
C ASN A 157 26.78 -20.43 16.59
N PHE A 158 26.99 -21.28 15.57
CA PHE A 158 26.06 -21.42 14.45
C PHE A 158 24.68 -21.91 14.88
N LYS A 159 24.59 -22.82 15.85
CA LYS A 159 23.30 -23.34 16.35
C LYS A 159 22.50 -22.24 17.05
N GLU A 160 23.16 -21.47 17.93
CA GLU A 160 22.55 -20.35 18.66
C GLU A 160 22.14 -19.23 17.71
N ALA A 161 23.03 -18.83 16.78
CA ALA A 161 22.73 -17.82 15.78
C ALA A 161 21.58 -18.24 14.87
N THR A 162 21.44 -19.54 14.57
CA THR A 162 20.33 -20.06 13.79
C THR A 162 19.02 -19.92 14.57
N ALA A 163 18.98 -20.28 15.84
CA ALA A 163 17.80 -20.13 16.70
C ALA A 163 17.40 -18.66 16.81
N MET A 164 18.34 -17.74 17.07
CA MET A 164 18.10 -16.30 17.13
C MET A 164 17.56 -15.73 15.82
N THR A 165 18.09 -16.18 14.69
CA THR A 165 17.64 -15.76 13.35
C THR A 165 16.15 -16.09 13.12
N TYR A 166 15.74 -17.29 13.48
CA TYR A 166 14.32 -17.71 13.36
C TYR A 166 13.42 -17.04 14.40
N ASP A 167 13.89 -16.83 15.62
CA ASP A 167 13.15 -16.11 16.65
C ASP A 167 12.97 -14.64 16.28
N TRP A 168 14.00 -14.00 15.72
CA TRP A 168 13.88 -12.65 15.18
C TRP A 168 12.79 -12.57 14.11
N MET A 169 12.79 -13.49 13.14
CA MET A 169 11.78 -13.55 12.09
C MET A 169 10.39 -13.83 12.64
N ARG A 170 10.28 -14.66 13.68
CA ARG A 170 9.02 -14.91 14.40
C ARG A 170 8.50 -13.64 15.06
N CYS A 171 9.34 -12.91 15.79
CA CYS A 171 8.97 -11.65 16.42
C CYS A 171 8.56 -10.61 15.38
N LEU A 172 9.29 -10.50 14.26
CA LEU A 172 8.94 -9.62 13.13
C LEU A 172 7.51 -9.89 12.63
N ARG A 173 7.18 -11.16 12.41
CA ARG A 173 5.84 -11.56 11.93
C ARG A 173 4.75 -11.30 12.96
N LEU A 174 4.97 -11.67 14.23
CA LEU A 174 3.97 -11.51 15.29
C LEU A 174 3.70 -10.02 15.58
N ARG A 175 4.73 -9.17 15.64
CA ARG A 175 4.56 -7.71 15.77
C ARG A 175 3.73 -7.13 14.63
N LYS A 176 4.01 -7.57 13.41
CA LYS A 176 3.25 -7.14 12.23
C LYS A 176 1.81 -7.62 12.28
N GLN A 177 1.59 -8.87 12.67
CA GLN A 177 0.25 -9.44 12.81
C GLN A 177 -0.56 -8.72 13.88
N PHE A 178 0.04 -8.43 15.04
CA PHE A 178 -0.60 -7.69 16.13
C PHE A 178 -1.20 -6.37 15.62
N VAL A 179 -0.42 -5.56 14.93
CA VAL A 179 -0.89 -4.25 14.48
C VAL A 179 -1.83 -4.32 13.27
N GLN A 180 -1.59 -5.24 12.33
CA GLN A 180 -2.35 -5.27 11.09
C GLN A 180 -3.73 -5.93 11.23
N SER A 181 -3.88 -6.91 12.14
CA SER A 181 -5.12 -7.69 12.34
C SER A 181 -5.73 -7.45 13.73
N HIS A 182 -5.46 -6.31 14.35
CA HIS A 182 -5.97 -6.01 15.69
C HIS A 182 -7.50 -5.88 15.70
N PRO A 183 -8.25 -6.56 16.62
CA PRO A 183 -9.72 -6.58 16.64
C PRO A 183 -10.35 -5.18 16.69
N LYS A 184 -9.80 -4.25 17.47
CA LYS A 184 -10.30 -2.86 17.55
C LYS A 184 -10.37 -2.15 16.19
N LYS A 185 -9.50 -2.47 15.26
CA LYS A 185 -9.57 -1.89 13.90
C LYS A 185 -10.84 -2.31 13.17
N ILE A 186 -11.27 -3.55 13.36
CA ILE A 186 -12.52 -4.06 12.78
C ILE A 186 -13.73 -3.38 13.41
N GLU A 187 -13.70 -3.18 14.73
CA GLU A 187 -14.75 -2.47 15.47
C GLU A 187 -14.89 -1.02 14.98
N ILE A 188 -13.77 -0.31 14.85
CA ILE A 188 -13.74 1.07 14.35
C ILE A 188 -14.16 1.14 12.87
N ALA A 189 -13.71 0.19 12.03
CA ALA A 189 -14.14 0.13 10.65
C ALA A 189 -15.67 -0.04 10.54
N ARG A 190 -16.26 -0.93 11.34
CA ARG A 190 -17.72 -1.09 11.42
C ARG A 190 -18.43 0.19 11.87
N LYS A 191 -17.86 0.92 12.83
CA LYS A 191 -18.38 2.19 13.32
C LYS A 191 -18.42 3.23 12.19
N ILE A 192 -17.33 3.37 11.44
CA ILE A 192 -17.24 4.26 10.27
C ILE A 192 -18.25 3.85 9.19
N ILE A 193 -18.33 2.56 8.85
CA ILE A 193 -19.27 2.02 7.88
C ILE A 193 -20.71 2.36 8.28
N ASN A 194 -21.06 2.17 9.55
CA ASN A 194 -22.39 2.47 10.06
C ASN A 194 -22.77 3.96 10.00
N ALA A 195 -21.79 4.85 10.20
CA ALA A 195 -21.97 6.29 10.11
C ALA A 195 -22.01 6.82 8.65
N ARG A 196 -21.55 6.04 7.68
CA ARG A 196 -21.46 6.42 6.26
C ARG A 196 -22.26 5.46 5.36
N LYS A 197 -23.41 4.98 5.81
CA LYS A 197 -24.28 4.00 5.07
C LYS A 197 -24.74 4.51 3.70
N ASP A 198 -24.81 5.82 3.53
CA ASP A 198 -25.19 6.50 2.28
C ASP A 198 -24.04 6.60 1.27
N LYS A 199 -22.83 6.18 1.63
CA LYS A 199 -21.61 6.29 0.84
C LYS A 199 -21.18 4.98 0.19
N LYS A 200 -20.39 5.09 -0.87
CA LYS A 200 -19.60 3.96 -1.39
C LYS A 200 -18.29 3.86 -0.61
N ILE A 201 -18.10 2.72 0.05
CA ILE A 201 -16.99 2.50 0.98
C ILE A 201 -16.13 1.35 0.48
N LEU A 202 -14.80 1.57 0.46
CA LEU A 202 -13.80 0.55 0.23
C LEU A 202 -12.99 0.33 1.51
N THR A 203 -12.82 -0.94 1.92
CA THR A 203 -11.94 -1.26 3.03
C THR A 203 -10.73 -2.07 2.58
N PHE A 204 -9.57 -1.78 3.17
CA PHE A 204 -8.33 -2.53 2.96
C PHE A 204 -7.86 -3.21 4.23
N SER A 205 -7.84 -4.54 4.22
CA SER A 205 -7.39 -5.37 5.32
C SER A 205 -6.08 -6.10 5.01
N ALA A 206 -5.36 -6.55 6.05
CA ALA A 206 -4.14 -7.31 5.90
C ALA A 206 -4.37 -8.70 5.32
N THR A 207 -5.44 -9.34 5.75
CA THR A 207 -5.76 -10.73 5.42
C THR A 207 -7.19 -10.86 4.90
N ILE A 208 -7.46 -11.97 4.23
CA ILE A 208 -8.81 -12.33 3.79
C ILE A 208 -9.74 -12.46 5.00
N ALA A 209 -9.28 -13.14 6.04
CA ALA A 209 -10.06 -13.32 7.26
C ALA A 209 -10.45 -11.99 7.94
N ASP A 210 -9.59 -10.98 7.90
CA ASP A 210 -9.92 -9.66 8.44
C ASP A 210 -10.97 -8.94 7.58
N ALA A 211 -10.87 -9.07 6.24
CA ALA A 211 -11.87 -8.52 5.32
C ALA A 211 -13.25 -9.18 5.53
N GLU A 212 -13.28 -10.51 5.72
CA GLU A 212 -14.51 -11.25 6.01
C GLU A 212 -15.10 -10.91 7.38
N LYS A 213 -14.24 -10.72 8.41
CA LYS A 213 -14.66 -10.35 9.77
C LYS A 213 -15.35 -8.99 9.86
N ILE A 214 -15.20 -8.09 8.90
CA ILE A 214 -15.97 -6.83 8.87
C ILE A 214 -17.47 -7.15 8.86
N GLY A 215 -17.89 -8.23 8.16
CA GLY A 215 -19.22 -8.81 8.27
C GLY A 215 -20.34 -8.00 7.60
N THR A 216 -20.00 -6.92 6.88
CA THR A 216 -20.95 -6.07 6.15
C THR A 216 -20.41 -5.78 4.77
N GLY A 217 -21.25 -5.93 3.74
CA GLY A 217 -20.90 -5.63 2.35
C GLY A 217 -20.31 -6.82 1.58
N LEU A 218 -19.87 -6.53 0.37
CA LEU A 218 -19.24 -7.50 -0.53
C LEU A 218 -17.79 -7.75 -0.14
N VAL A 219 -17.28 -8.97 -0.37
CA VAL A 219 -15.89 -9.33 -0.06
C VAL A 219 -15.16 -9.74 -1.33
N LEU A 220 -14.00 -9.14 -1.56
CA LEU A 220 -13.17 -9.37 -2.73
C LEU A 220 -11.79 -9.89 -2.33
N HIS A 221 -11.39 -11.09 -2.80
CA HIS A 221 -10.10 -11.67 -2.45
C HIS A 221 -9.56 -12.70 -3.45
N SER A 222 -8.24 -12.97 -3.41
CA SER A 222 -7.53 -13.80 -4.39
C SER A 222 -7.88 -15.29 -4.39
N LYS A 223 -8.55 -15.80 -3.35
CA LYS A 223 -9.02 -17.19 -3.31
C LYS A 223 -10.32 -17.41 -4.08
N GLN A 224 -11.02 -16.35 -4.44
CA GLN A 224 -12.21 -16.42 -5.28
C GLN A 224 -11.80 -16.54 -6.76
N SER A 225 -12.69 -17.13 -7.58
CA SER A 225 -12.46 -17.17 -9.02
C SER A 225 -12.46 -15.76 -9.63
N LYS A 226 -11.71 -15.56 -10.71
CA LYS A 226 -11.66 -14.29 -11.44
C LYS A 226 -13.08 -13.83 -11.84
N LYS A 227 -13.90 -14.75 -12.35
CA LYS A 227 -15.29 -14.48 -12.75
C LYS A 227 -16.17 -13.99 -11.60
N LEU A 228 -15.99 -14.56 -10.39
CA LEU A 228 -16.73 -14.12 -9.21
C LEU A 228 -16.29 -12.71 -8.77
N ASN A 229 -14.99 -12.45 -8.76
CA ASN A 229 -14.46 -11.13 -8.43
C ASN A 229 -14.94 -10.05 -9.41
N GLU A 230 -14.97 -10.36 -10.71
CA GLU A 230 -15.52 -9.46 -11.75
C GLU A 230 -17.01 -9.17 -11.51
N LYS A 231 -17.81 -10.21 -11.20
CA LYS A 231 -19.22 -10.05 -10.86
C LYS A 231 -19.44 -9.16 -9.63
N ILE A 232 -18.67 -9.38 -8.57
CA ILE A 232 -18.72 -8.57 -7.33
C ILE A 232 -18.38 -7.11 -7.61
N LEU A 233 -17.35 -6.88 -8.41
CA LEU A 233 -16.96 -5.51 -8.79
C LEU A 233 -18.03 -4.81 -9.61
N GLU A 234 -18.62 -5.53 -10.56
CA GLU A 234 -19.68 -4.96 -11.41
C GLU A 234 -20.94 -4.66 -10.60
N GLU A 235 -21.34 -5.56 -9.70
CA GLU A 235 -22.43 -5.32 -8.75
C GLU A 235 -22.14 -4.05 -7.91
N PHE A 236 -20.95 -3.92 -7.35
CA PHE A 236 -20.58 -2.76 -6.54
C PHE A 236 -20.55 -1.45 -7.34
N LYS A 237 -20.12 -1.48 -8.60
CA LYS A 237 -20.13 -0.29 -9.46
C LYS A 237 -21.53 0.28 -9.65
N GLN A 238 -22.53 -0.59 -9.78
CA GLN A 238 -23.93 -0.19 -10.00
C GLN A 238 -24.64 0.28 -8.71
N MET A 239 -24.11 -0.04 -7.55
CA MET A 239 -24.64 0.45 -6.27
C MET A 239 -24.47 1.96 -6.15
N LYS A 240 -25.45 2.66 -5.58
CA LYS A 240 -25.33 4.08 -5.18
C LYS A 240 -24.57 4.24 -3.88
N SER A 241 -24.73 3.30 -2.96
CA SER A 241 -24.01 3.20 -1.69
C SER A 241 -23.77 1.74 -1.36
N GLY A 242 -22.76 1.45 -0.53
CA GLY A 242 -22.45 0.08 -0.13
C GLY A 242 -20.99 -0.07 0.27
N VAL A 243 -20.62 -1.27 0.68
CA VAL A 243 -19.27 -1.59 1.17
C VAL A 243 -18.67 -2.71 0.34
N ILE A 244 -17.41 -2.54 -0.05
CA ILE A 244 -16.58 -3.61 -0.58
C ILE A 244 -15.34 -3.78 0.29
N ASN A 245 -15.15 -4.99 0.82
CA ASN A 245 -14.04 -5.33 1.69
C ASN A 245 -12.98 -6.08 0.87
N SER A 246 -11.75 -5.60 0.89
CA SER A 246 -10.67 -6.22 0.14
C SER A 246 -9.45 -6.54 0.99
N SER A 247 -8.82 -7.66 0.71
CA SER A 247 -7.47 -7.96 1.17
C SER A 247 -6.46 -7.61 0.09
N LYS A 248 -5.58 -6.70 0.40
CA LYS A 248 -4.36 -6.20 -0.30
C LYS A 248 -4.27 -6.11 -1.83
N ALA A 249 -4.71 -7.08 -2.61
CA ALA A 249 -4.12 -7.24 -3.94
C ALA A 249 -5.08 -7.08 -5.13
N LEU A 250 -6.37 -7.26 -4.96
CA LEU A 250 -7.27 -7.48 -6.10
C LEU A 250 -7.85 -6.22 -6.72
N ILE A 251 -7.77 -5.11 -6.03
CA ILE A 251 -8.33 -3.85 -6.54
C ILE A 251 -7.31 -3.10 -7.41
N THR A 252 -6.05 -3.57 -7.54
CA THR A 252 -5.09 -2.94 -8.46
C THR A 252 -5.62 -3.00 -9.89
N GLY A 253 -5.75 -1.82 -10.52
CA GLY A 253 -6.27 -1.70 -11.89
C GLY A 253 -7.80 -1.62 -12.03
N CYS A 254 -8.60 -1.75 -10.96
CA CYS A 254 -10.05 -1.57 -11.05
C CYS A 254 -10.45 -0.10 -10.91
N ASP A 255 -11.31 0.35 -11.80
CA ASP A 255 -11.95 1.66 -11.74
C ASP A 255 -13.26 1.54 -10.96
N ILE A 256 -13.38 2.24 -9.83
CA ILE A 256 -14.59 2.28 -9.02
C ILE A 256 -15.07 3.72 -9.00
N GLU A 257 -16.08 4.00 -9.79
CA GLU A 257 -16.70 5.32 -9.83
C GLU A 257 -17.52 5.59 -8.57
N GLY A 258 -17.51 6.84 -8.11
CA GLY A 258 -18.31 7.28 -6.96
C GLY A 258 -17.81 6.74 -5.61
N LEU A 259 -16.58 6.25 -5.51
CA LEU A 259 -16.01 5.85 -4.23
C LEU A 259 -15.77 7.08 -3.35
N ASP A 260 -16.51 7.20 -2.25
CA ASP A 260 -16.49 8.38 -1.37
C ASP A 260 -15.59 8.20 -0.15
N THR A 261 -15.55 6.98 0.38
CA THR A 261 -14.88 6.68 1.65
C THR A 261 -13.96 5.49 1.50
N GLU A 262 -12.75 5.62 2.02
CA GLU A 262 -11.79 4.52 2.10
C GLU A 262 -11.38 4.29 3.55
N ILE A 263 -11.35 3.03 3.98
CA ILE A 263 -10.92 2.64 5.33
C ILE A 263 -9.71 1.71 5.21
N ILE A 264 -8.56 2.19 5.63
CA ILE A 264 -7.29 1.46 5.57
C ILE A 264 -7.02 0.84 6.94
N LEU A 265 -7.35 -0.45 7.11
CA LEU A 265 -7.09 -1.19 8.34
C LEU A 265 -5.64 -1.66 8.44
N SER A 266 -4.95 -1.80 7.31
CA SER A 266 -3.57 -2.29 7.29
C SER A 266 -2.69 -1.45 6.39
N ILE A 267 -1.67 -0.89 6.98
CA ILE A 267 -0.63 -0.13 6.28
C ILE A 267 0.71 -0.87 6.30
N ASN A 268 1.58 -0.47 5.41
CA ASN A 268 3.00 -0.82 5.40
C ASN A 268 3.81 0.43 5.03
N SER A 269 5.12 0.34 5.09
CA SER A 269 6.02 1.45 4.75
C SER A 269 6.11 1.77 3.24
N SER A 270 5.39 1.05 2.39
CA SER A 270 5.44 1.24 0.93
C SER A 270 4.58 2.42 0.48
N LYS A 271 5.21 3.46 -0.04
CA LYS A 271 4.53 4.59 -0.69
C LYS A 271 3.68 4.13 -1.87
N ILE A 272 4.17 3.15 -2.65
CA ILE A 272 3.46 2.59 -3.80
C ILE A 272 2.09 2.05 -3.40
N THR A 273 2.05 1.20 -2.36
CA THR A 273 0.79 0.60 -1.90
C THR A 273 -0.20 1.67 -1.42
N LYS A 274 0.29 2.67 -0.68
CA LYS A 274 -0.56 3.76 -0.18
C LYS A 274 -1.07 4.66 -1.30
N THR A 275 -0.20 5.06 -2.24
CA THR A 275 -0.61 5.88 -3.39
C THR A 275 -1.67 5.19 -4.23
N GLN A 276 -1.50 3.89 -4.48
CA GLN A 276 -2.49 3.11 -5.23
C GLN A 276 -3.82 2.96 -4.50
N SER A 277 -3.80 2.86 -3.18
CA SER A 277 -5.00 2.81 -2.35
C SER A 277 -5.73 4.15 -2.39
N VAL A 278 -5.10 5.20 -1.88
CA VAL A 278 -5.66 6.57 -1.82
C VAL A 278 -6.11 7.05 -3.21
N GLY A 279 -5.33 6.81 -4.26
CA GLY A 279 -5.63 7.21 -5.62
C GLY A 279 -6.99 6.76 -6.18
N ARG A 280 -7.61 5.78 -5.55
CA ARG A 280 -8.97 5.29 -5.93
C ARG A 280 -10.07 6.16 -5.34
N ALA A 281 -9.95 6.46 -4.04
CA ALA A 281 -10.93 7.30 -3.35
C ALA A 281 -10.95 8.72 -3.90
N ILE A 282 -9.82 9.25 -4.38
CA ILE A 282 -9.67 10.63 -4.83
C ILE A 282 -9.91 10.84 -6.33
N ARG A 283 -10.31 9.82 -7.09
CA ARG A 283 -10.65 10.01 -8.51
C ARG A 283 -11.62 11.15 -8.69
N PHE A 284 -11.33 11.99 -9.69
CA PHE A 284 -12.14 13.18 -9.93
C PHE A 284 -13.60 12.83 -10.18
N SER A 285 -14.47 13.50 -9.44
CA SER A 285 -15.91 13.52 -9.67
C SER A 285 -16.44 14.88 -9.23
N PRO A 286 -17.27 15.56 -10.02
CA PRO A 286 -17.79 16.89 -9.69
C PRO A 286 -18.50 16.89 -8.32
N GLY A 287 -18.14 17.86 -7.47
CA GLY A 287 -18.76 18.04 -6.15
C GLY A 287 -18.38 17.03 -5.08
N LYS A 288 -17.51 16.07 -5.40
CA LYS A 288 -17.07 15.04 -4.47
C LYS A 288 -15.95 15.55 -3.56
N LYS A 289 -16.06 15.23 -2.26
CA LYS A 289 -14.98 15.30 -1.28
C LYS A 289 -14.82 13.93 -0.65
N ALA A 290 -13.64 13.31 -0.83
CA ALA A 290 -13.38 11.97 -0.32
C ALA A 290 -12.90 11.99 1.14
N GLU A 291 -13.26 10.96 1.91
CA GLU A 291 -12.78 10.71 3.26
C GLU A 291 -11.92 9.44 3.28
N ILE A 292 -10.72 9.52 3.85
CA ILE A 292 -9.81 8.38 3.99
C ILE A 292 -9.53 8.19 5.48
N PHE A 293 -9.90 7.04 6.03
CA PHE A 293 -9.64 6.70 7.42
C PHE A 293 -8.49 5.69 7.49
N THR A 294 -7.33 6.11 7.98
CA THR A 294 -6.17 5.24 8.20
C THR A 294 -6.10 4.84 9.67
N LEU A 295 -6.33 3.55 9.96
CA LEU A 295 -6.42 3.03 11.32
C LEU A 295 -5.05 2.57 11.83
N ILE A 296 -4.54 3.18 12.90
CA ILE A 296 -3.21 2.96 13.45
C ILE A 296 -3.31 2.59 14.93
N ILE A 297 -2.66 1.53 15.35
CA ILE A 297 -2.49 1.22 16.76
C ILE A 297 -1.41 2.17 17.33
N ALA A 298 -1.85 3.07 18.22
CA ALA A 298 -0.98 4.07 18.84
C ALA A 298 0.17 3.41 19.63
N GLY A 299 1.36 4.04 19.63
CA GLY A 299 2.52 3.50 20.34
C GLY A 299 3.21 2.33 19.65
N THR A 300 2.88 2.02 18.39
CA THR A 300 3.49 0.94 17.62
C THR A 300 4.25 1.46 16.40
N GLN A 301 4.94 0.54 15.71
CA GLN A 301 5.65 0.83 14.45
C GLN A 301 4.74 1.34 13.31
N GLU A 302 3.41 1.16 13.39
CA GLU A 302 2.50 1.56 12.32
C GLU A 302 2.53 3.06 12.04
N PHE A 303 2.67 3.89 13.09
CA PHE A 303 2.78 5.33 12.91
C PHE A 303 4.02 5.71 12.08
N GLY A 304 5.16 5.03 12.34
CA GLY A 304 6.36 5.18 11.51
C GLY A 304 6.14 4.73 10.06
N TRP A 305 5.44 3.64 9.84
CA TRP A 305 5.08 3.19 8.48
C TRP A 305 4.19 4.19 7.76
N TRP A 306 3.17 4.71 8.45
CA TRP A 306 2.30 5.75 7.89
C TRP A 306 3.11 6.99 7.52
N ARG A 307 3.93 7.51 8.44
CA ARG A 307 4.77 8.70 8.20
C ARG A 307 5.68 8.52 6.98
N ASN A 308 6.30 7.35 6.83
CA ASN A 308 7.18 7.05 5.70
C ASN A 308 6.43 6.84 4.38
N SER A 309 5.17 6.41 4.43
CA SER A 309 4.33 6.20 3.24
C SER A 309 3.44 7.39 2.88
N LYS A 310 3.47 8.46 3.66
CA LYS A 310 2.68 9.68 3.44
C LYS A 310 2.95 10.31 2.07
N THR A 311 1.89 10.65 1.34
CA THR A 311 1.97 11.18 -0.04
C THR A 311 1.35 12.55 -0.21
N SER A 312 0.66 13.08 0.83
CA SER A 312 -0.03 14.37 0.81
C SER A 312 0.07 15.05 2.17
N SER A 313 -0.11 16.35 2.18
CA SER A 313 -0.27 17.18 3.38
C SER A 313 -1.73 17.25 3.88
N ASN A 314 -2.70 16.73 3.12
CA ASN A 314 -4.13 16.78 3.43
C ASN A 314 -4.53 15.69 4.44
N TYR A 315 -3.97 15.73 5.64
CA TYR A 315 -4.30 14.79 6.71
C TYR A 315 -4.53 15.47 8.05
N VAL A 316 -5.28 14.80 8.92
CA VAL A 316 -5.51 15.17 10.32
C VAL A 316 -5.30 13.93 11.18
N ILE A 317 -4.45 14.03 12.20
CA ILE A 317 -4.25 12.96 13.19
C ILE A 317 -5.32 13.16 14.29
N ILE A 318 -6.07 12.10 14.57
CA ILE A 318 -7.20 12.13 15.50
C ILE A 318 -7.16 10.94 16.44
N ASP A 319 -7.78 11.07 17.59
CA ASP A 319 -8.07 9.96 18.50
C ASP A 319 -9.49 9.39 18.27
N GLU A 320 -9.88 8.42 19.10
CA GLU A 320 -11.19 7.76 18.99
C GLU A 320 -12.36 8.70 19.36
N GLU A 321 -12.18 9.68 20.26
CA GLU A 321 -13.21 10.67 20.63
C GLU A 321 -13.44 11.65 19.49
N GLN A 322 -12.37 12.18 18.91
CA GLN A 322 -12.46 13.06 17.74
C GLN A 322 -13.03 12.33 16.51
N LEU A 323 -12.78 11.03 16.38
CA LEU A 323 -13.45 10.24 15.34
C LEU A 323 -14.97 10.25 15.55
N ASP A 324 -15.46 10.15 16.79
CA ASP A 324 -16.89 10.20 17.07
C ASP A 324 -17.51 11.53 16.69
N ASP A 325 -16.83 12.62 16.98
CA ASP A 325 -17.25 13.95 16.55
C ASP A 325 -17.35 14.07 15.03
N ILE A 326 -16.33 13.60 14.29
CA ILE A 326 -16.34 13.61 12.82
C ILE A 326 -17.49 12.77 12.27
N LEU A 327 -17.73 11.60 12.84
CA LEU A 327 -18.79 10.72 12.39
C LEU A 327 -20.18 11.29 12.67
N ALA A 328 -20.32 12.07 13.73
CA ALA A 328 -21.53 12.84 14.07
C ALA A 328 -21.72 14.12 13.23
N GLY A 329 -20.71 14.52 12.44
CA GLY A 329 -20.74 15.75 11.63
C GLY A 329 -20.33 17.01 12.39
N ASN A 330 -19.71 16.87 13.57
CA ASN A 330 -19.20 17.99 14.35
C ASN A 330 -17.86 18.48 13.82
N GLU A 331 -17.58 19.76 13.94
CA GLU A 331 -16.26 20.31 13.65
C GLU A 331 -15.27 19.91 14.74
N ILE A 332 -14.10 19.43 14.33
CA ILE A 332 -13.02 19.08 15.25
C ILE A 332 -12.24 20.36 15.58
N GLN A 333 -12.12 20.68 16.87
CA GLN A 333 -11.06 21.58 17.30
C GLN A 333 -9.71 20.90 17.08
N SER A 334 -8.87 21.47 16.21
CA SER A 334 -7.54 20.95 15.91
C SER A 334 -6.67 20.94 17.18
N ARG A 335 -6.70 19.86 17.95
CA ARG A 335 -5.65 19.58 18.92
C ARG A 335 -4.45 19.15 18.10
N LYS A 336 -3.38 19.95 18.08
CA LYS A 336 -2.09 19.50 17.58
C LYS A 336 -1.67 18.33 18.47
N ILE A 337 -1.87 17.11 17.99
CA ILE A 337 -1.18 15.96 18.57
C ILE A 337 0.27 16.17 18.13
N ASP A 338 1.14 16.45 19.11
CA ASP A 338 2.55 16.73 18.87
C ASP A 338 3.16 15.60 18.03
N ASP A 339 3.64 15.95 16.84
CA ASP A 339 4.40 15.08 15.93
C ASP A 339 5.74 14.66 16.57
N ASN A 340 6.02 15.20 17.77
CA ASN A 340 7.21 15.03 18.58
C ASN A 340 7.12 13.95 19.66
N SER A 341 6.18 13.04 19.63
CA SER A 341 6.32 11.82 20.42
C SER A 341 7.56 11.09 19.89
N ASN A 342 8.71 11.37 20.54
CA ASN A 342 10.03 10.77 20.33
C ASN A 342 9.97 9.26 20.58
N ILE A 343 9.32 8.53 19.69
CA ILE A 343 9.53 7.10 19.57
C ILE A 343 10.68 6.98 18.57
N ASN A 344 11.90 6.93 19.11
CA ASN A 344 13.12 6.60 18.37
C ASN A 344 12.97 5.19 17.78
N PHE A 345 12.32 5.08 16.63
CA PHE A 345 12.44 3.89 15.80
C PHE A 345 13.75 4.00 15.03
N ARG A 346 14.82 3.43 15.59
CA ARG A 346 15.97 3.05 14.77
C ARG A 346 15.51 1.84 13.94
N PHE A 347 15.46 2.03 12.63
CA PHE A 347 15.30 0.96 11.64
C PHE A 347 16.63 0.27 11.42
#